data_51bb39bf07615d718f3c54e357760ea7
#
_entry.id   51bb39bf07615d718f3c54e357760ea7
#
_cell.length_a   1.000
_cell.length_b   1.000
_cell.length_c   1.000
_cell.angle_alpha   90.00
_cell.angle_beta   90.00
_cell.angle_gamma   90.00
#
_symmetry.space_group_name_H-M   'P 1'
#
loop_
_entity.id
_entity.type
_entity.pdbx_description
1 polymer ?
#
loop_
_entity_poly.entity_id
_entity_poly.type
_entity_poly.pdbx_seq_one_letter_code
_entity_poly.pdbx_strand_id
1 'polypeptide(L)'
;FPDEWVVAQEVMFADTTTIMSYNANMRNLVMDKLVGGQMVIFNRLQQGQDTTPFHKLARAANRRIDILYEFTDGSTAYDETEDPLPFDIQAPVIEIKDEDYALWYRDVTEEPEKYDGKTVRFKGQVAMLRRSRDNMFAPGRFVMTCCADDIQFCGVPCVYADAAKLQSRQWVMVEATIACEKHTLYKGEAGPVLTAIRVQTGV
;
A
#
# COMPACT_ATOMS: atom_id res chain seq x y z
N PHE A 1 2.04 -18.31 22.98
CA PHE A 1 0.78 -18.02 23.69
C PHE A 1 -0.05 -19.30 23.73
N PRO A 2 -0.87 -19.52 24.80
CA PRO A 2 -1.86 -20.59 24.80
C PRO A 2 -2.84 -20.43 23.62
N ASP A 3 -3.29 -21.54 23.03
CA ASP A 3 -4.16 -21.54 21.84
C ASP A 3 -5.51 -20.83 22.06
N GLU A 4 -5.91 -20.65 23.33
CA GLU A 4 -7.15 -19.98 23.75
C GLU A 4 -7.00 -18.46 23.84
N TRP A 5 -5.77 -17.93 23.75
CA TRP A 5 -5.52 -16.49 23.87
C TRP A 5 -5.61 -15.81 22.52
N VAL A 6 -6.34 -14.72 22.50
CA VAL A 6 -6.46 -13.86 21.31
C VAL A 6 -5.80 -12.52 21.64
N VAL A 7 -4.90 -12.06 20.80
CA VAL A 7 -4.36 -10.70 20.90
C VAL A 7 -5.49 -9.74 20.57
N ALA A 8 -5.93 -8.97 21.57
CA ALA A 8 -7.04 -8.03 21.40
C ALA A 8 -6.59 -6.75 20.65
N GLN A 9 -5.38 -6.28 20.92
CA GLN A 9 -4.80 -5.09 20.29
C GLN A 9 -3.29 -5.08 20.45
N GLU A 10 -2.58 -4.67 19.40
CA GLU A 10 -1.15 -4.35 19.44
C GLU A 10 -0.96 -2.83 19.45
N VAL A 11 -0.38 -2.31 20.54
CA VAL A 11 -0.13 -0.88 20.74
C VAL A 11 1.35 -0.63 20.87
N MET A 12 1.89 0.28 20.06
CA MET A 12 3.26 0.77 20.17
C MET A 12 3.30 2.12 20.92
N PHE A 13 4.16 2.24 21.92
CA PHE A 13 4.49 3.53 22.51
C PHE A 13 5.77 4.07 21.88
N ALA A 14 5.73 5.33 21.43
CA ALA A 14 6.84 6.01 20.77
C ALA A 14 7.12 7.35 21.43
N ASP A 15 8.29 7.48 22.03
CA ASP A 15 8.75 8.73 22.65
C ASP A 15 9.14 9.74 21.57
N THR A 16 8.41 10.85 21.45
CA THR A 16 8.62 11.87 20.43
C THR A 16 9.98 12.56 20.52
N THR A 17 10.63 12.51 21.65
CA THR A 17 11.97 13.11 21.83
C THR A 17 13.06 12.25 21.21
N THR A 18 12.83 10.94 20.98
CA THR A 18 13.85 9.98 20.55
C THR A 18 13.48 9.21 19.30
N ILE A 19 12.20 9.02 18.97
CA ILE A 19 11.75 8.13 17.89
C ILE A 19 12.33 8.49 16.53
N MET A 20 12.50 9.78 16.21
CA MET A 20 13.07 10.21 14.95
C MET A 20 14.56 9.83 14.83
N SER A 21 15.30 9.88 15.95
CA SER A 21 16.68 9.40 16.02
C SER A 21 16.77 7.88 15.87
N TYR A 22 15.87 7.15 16.51
CA TYR A 22 15.75 5.69 16.31
C TYR A 22 15.41 5.34 14.87
N ASN A 23 14.47 6.05 14.26
CA ASN A 23 14.14 5.84 12.84
C ASN A 23 15.33 6.11 11.91
N ALA A 24 16.16 7.11 12.20
CA ALA A 24 17.35 7.42 11.41
C ALA A 24 18.45 6.35 11.52
N ASN A 25 18.64 5.74 12.70
CA ASN A 25 19.73 4.83 12.99
C ASN A 25 19.34 3.34 12.98
N MET A 26 18.06 3.02 13.26
CA MET A 26 17.53 1.66 13.38
C MET A 26 16.17 1.55 12.68
N ARG A 27 16.10 2.04 11.44
CA ARG A 27 14.86 2.16 10.68
C ARG A 27 14.06 0.85 10.63
N ASN A 28 14.72 -0.28 10.34
CA ASN A 28 14.05 -1.57 10.21
C ASN A 28 13.32 -1.97 11.49
N LEU A 29 13.92 -1.72 12.67
CA LEU A 29 13.30 -2.01 13.95
C LEU A 29 12.06 -1.16 14.19
N VAL A 30 12.12 0.14 13.87
CA VAL A 30 10.99 1.06 14.02
C VAL A 30 9.85 0.68 13.06
N MET A 31 10.18 0.40 11.80
CA MET A 31 9.20 0.00 10.78
C MET A 31 8.53 -1.32 11.16
N ASP A 32 9.27 -2.34 11.61
CA ASP A 32 8.74 -3.64 12.02
C ASP A 32 7.68 -3.49 13.12
N LYS A 33 7.93 -2.64 14.10
CA LYS A 33 6.98 -2.36 15.18
C LYS A 33 5.72 -1.63 14.72
N LEU A 34 5.86 -0.69 13.79
CA LEU A 34 4.73 0.07 13.26
C LEU A 34 3.88 -0.76 12.28
N VAL A 35 4.50 -1.63 11.48
CA VAL A 35 3.79 -2.48 10.51
C VAL A 35 2.84 -3.45 11.21
N GLY A 36 3.27 -4.08 12.32
CA GLY A 36 2.45 -5.02 13.09
C GLY A 36 1.43 -4.35 14.00
N GLY A 37 1.62 -3.07 14.34
CA GLY A 37 0.78 -2.36 15.31
C GLY A 37 -0.59 -1.97 14.75
N GLN A 38 -1.61 -2.01 15.59
CA GLN A 38 -2.93 -1.46 15.30
C GLN A 38 -3.04 0.00 15.75
N MET A 39 -2.27 0.40 16.76
CA MET A 39 -2.22 1.76 17.28
C MET A 39 -0.78 2.14 17.63
N VAL A 40 -0.42 3.39 17.36
CA VAL A 40 0.79 4.01 17.91
C VAL A 40 0.42 5.21 18.79
N ILE A 41 1.00 5.27 19.97
CA ILE A 41 0.87 6.40 20.90
C ILE A 41 2.19 7.14 20.91
N PHE A 42 2.20 8.32 20.28
CA PHE A 42 3.33 9.25 20.36
C PHE A 42 3.21 10.06 21.64
N ASN A 43 4.03 9.73 22.64
CA ASN A 43 3.96 10.35 23.93
C ASN A 43 5.00 11.48 24.12
N ARG A 44 4.85 12.24 25.22
CA ARG A 44 5.73 13.35 25.59
C ARG A 44 5.75 14.53 24.61
N LEU A 45 4.67 14.71 23.83
CA LEU A 45 4.54 15.89 22.99
C LEU A 45 4.39 17.17 23.84
N GLN A 46 4.98 18.26 23.35
CA GLN A 46 4.67 19.57 23.88
C GLN A 46 3.42 20.12 23.19
N GLN A 47 2.62 20.92 23.90
CA GLN A 47 1.50 21.62 23.28
C GLN A 47 1.99 22.54 22.15
N GLY A 48 1.34 22.44 20.98
CA GLY A 48 1.73 23.19 19.77
C GLY A 48 2.94 22.65 19.01
N GLN A 49 3.49 21.50 19.42
CA GLN A 49 4.55 20.83 18.66
C GLN A 49 4.01 20.32 17.32
N ASP A 50 4.82 20.47 16.25
CA ASP A 50 4.48 19.92 14.94
C ASP A 50 4.44 18.38 14.99
N THR A 51 3.27 17.81 14.70
CA THR A 51 3.02 16.36 14.66
C THR A 51 3.30 15.73 13.30
N THR A 52 3.47 16.55 12.25
CA THR A 52 3.67 16.09 10.87
C THR A 52 4.77 15.03 10.70
N PRO A 53 5.94 15.11 11.36
CA PRO A 53 7.00 14.09 11.23
C PRO A 53 6.56 12.73 11.78
N PHE A 54 5.80 12.70 12.86
CA PHE A 54 5.32 11.47 13.52
C PHE A 54 4.20 10.83 12.70
N HIS A 55 3.25 11.64 12.21
CA HIS A 55 2.24 11.23 11.25
C HIS A 55 2.87 10.55 10.03
N LYS A 56 3.81 11.22 9.36
CA LYS A 56 4.50 10.67 8.17
C LYS A 56 5.26 9.39 8.49
N LEU A 57 5.88 9.27 9.66
CA LEU A 57 6.57 8.06 10.09
C LEU A 57 5.59 6.89 10.23
N ALA A 58 4.48 7.07 10.91
CA ALA A 58 3.46 6.05 11.12
C ALA A 58 2.82 5.63 9.78
N ARG A 59 2.38 6.59 8.96
CA ARG A 59 1.73 6.34 7.67
C ARG A 59 2.66 5.70 6.64
N ALA A 60 3.96 5.98 6.69
CA ALA A 60 4.95 5.31 5.84
C ALA A 60 5.08 3.81 6.13
N ALA A 61 4.87 3.39 7.38
CA ALA A 61 4.91 2.00 7.79
C ALA A 61 3.54 1.31 7.63
N ASN A 62 2.47 1.94 8.13
CA ASN A 62 1.13 1.38 8.15
C ASN A 62 0.08 2.48 8.00
N ARG A 63 -0.63 2.50 6.87
CA ARG A 63 -1.64 3.52 6.58
C ARG A 63 -2.89 3.42 7.45
N ARG A 64 -3.15 2.24 8.02
CA ARG A 64 -4.34 1.97 8.84
C ARG A 64 -4.08 2.07 10.35
N ILE A 65 -2.83 2.33 10.75
CA ILE A 65 -2.51 2.42 12.17
C ILE A 65 -3.22 3.63 12.80
N ASP A 66 -3.90 3.41 13.91
CA ASP A 66 -4.45 4.51 14.69
C ASP A 66 -3.31 5.29 15.34
N ILE A 67 -3.35 6.61 15.21
CA ILE A 67 -2.33 7.50 15.77
C ILE A 67 -2.95 8.32 16.89
N LEU A 68 -2.39 8.19 18.08
CA LEU A 68 -2.75 8.96 19.26
C LEU A 68 -1.53 9.78 19.71
N TYR A 69 -1.75 11.04 20.01
CA TYR A 69 -0.77 11.93 20.62
C TYR A 69 -1.08 12.09 22.12
N GLU A 70 -0.08 11.88 22.97
CA GLU A 70 -0.14 12.12 24.41
C GLU A 70 0.79 13.28 24.76
N PHE A 71 0.23 14.36 25.29
CA PHE A 71 0.94 15.57 25.64
C PHE A 71 1.50 15.50 27.06
N THR A 72 2.52 16.33 27.33
CA THR A 72 3.20 16.39 28.65
C THR A 72 2.29 16.87 29.77
N ASP A 73 1.17 17.52 29.47
CA ASP A 73 0.16 17.92 30.44
C ASP A 73 -0.89 16.81 30.73
N GLY A 74 -0.73 15.62 30.13
CA GLY A 74 -1.63 14.49 30.29
C GLY A 74 -2.85 14.49 29.37
N SER A 75 -3.00 15.51 28.52
CA SER A 75 -4.06 15.49 27.49
C SER A 75 -3.70 14.59 26.33
N THR A 76 -4.71 14.14 25.59
CA THR A 76 -4.53 13.29 24.40
C THR A 76 -5.34 13.82 23.22
N ALA A 77 -4.87 13.57 22.01
CA ALA A 77 -5.58 13.86 20.77
C ALA A 77 -5.34 12.77 19.74
N TYR A 78 -6.37 12.38 19.00
CA TYR A 78 -6.20 11.55 17.81
C TYR A 78 -5.63 12.38 16.66
N ASP A 79 -4.90 11.71 15.78
CA ASP A 79 -4.41 12.33 14.55
C ASP A 79 -5.56 12.48 13.56
N GLU A 80 -5.88 13.73 13.24
CA GLU A 80 -6.94 14.10 12.28
C GLU A 80 -6.36 14.52 10.93
N THR A 81 -5.05 14.26 10.71
CA THR A 81 -4.38 14.64 9.47
C THR A 81 -4.88 13.77 8.32
N GLU A 82 -5.45 14.38 7.30
CA GLU A 82 -5.83 13.68 6.07
C GLU A 82 -4.60 13.37 5.21
N ASP A 83 -4.56 12.16 4.65
CA ASP A 83 -3.57 11.71 3.67
C ASP A 83 -4.22 11.66 2.27
N PRO A 84 -4.29 12.78 1.54
CA PRO A 84 -4.88 12.77 0.21
C PRO A 84 -4.06 11.88 -0.72
N LEU A 85 -4.76 11.14 -1.58
CA LEU A 85 -4.11 10.41 -2.66
C LEU A 85 -3.55 11.41 -3.68
N PRO A 86 -2.36 11.18 -4.25
CA PRO A 86 -1.75 12.08 -5.24
C PRO A 86 -2.43 12.02 -6.62
N PHE A 87 -3.45 11.18 -6.76
CA PHE A 87 -4.25 11.01 -7.96
C PHE A 87 -5.75 11.12 -7.64
N ASP A 88 -6.53 11.60 -8.62
CA ASP A 88 -7.97 11.75 -8.46
C ASP A 88 -8.68 10.41 -8.69
N ILE A 89 -9.17 9.82 -7.60
CA ILE A 89 -9.92 8.56 -7.63
C ILE A 89 -11.32 8.72 -8.25
N GLN A 90 -11.83 9.92 -8.38
CA GLN A 90 -13.13 10.21 -9.01
C GLN A 90 -13.00 10.51 -10.51
N ALA A 91 -11.79 10.60 -11.04
CA ALA A 91 -11.56 10.79 -12.47
C ALA A 91 -12.16 9.64 -13.29
N PRO A 92 -12.69 9.88 -14.51
CA PRO A 92 -13.17 8.82 -15.40
C PRO A 92 -12.11 7.76 -15.70
N VAL A 93 -10.83 8.13 -15.75
CA VAL A 93 -9.66 7.26 -15.79
C VAL A 93 -8.69 7.76 -14.73
N ILE A 94 -8.38 6.92 -13.76
CA ILE A 94 -7.41 7.22 -12.71
C ILE A 94 -6.01 7.06 -13.29
N GLU A 95 -5.32 8.18 -13.53
CA GLU A 95 -3.96 8.19 -14.03
C GLU A 95 -2.97 7.98 -12.90
N ILE A 96 -2.23 6.87 -12.93
CA ILE A 96 -1.20 6.57 -11.95
C ILE A 96 0.18 6.84 -12.56
N LYS A 97 0.85 7.84 -12.05
CA LYS A 97 2.23 8.17 -12.43
C LYS A 97 3.21 7.15 -11.87
N ASP A 98 4.43 7.19 -12.40
CA ASP A 98 5.48 6.26 -12.01
C ASP A 98 5.82 6.33 -10.51
N GLU A 99 5.89 7.53 -9.96
CA GLU A 99 6.14 7.80 -8.55
C GLU A 99 4.99 7.38 -7.62
N ASP A 100 3.76 7.36 -8.13
CA ASP A 100 2.55 7.09 -7.35
C ASP A 100 2.18 5.59 -7.33
N TYR A 101 2.84 4.77 -8.15
CA TYR A 101 2.48 3.36 -8.34
C TYR A 101 2.49 2.55 -7.04
N ALA A 102 3.52 2.72 -6.22
CA ALA A 102 3.64 1.98 -4.95
C ALA A 102 2.51 2.33 -3.98
N LEU A 103 2.14 3.60 -3.91
CA LEU A 103 1.04 4.08 -3.08
C LEU A 103 -0.30 3.55 -3.61
N TRP A 104 -0.54 3.67 -4.92
CA TRP A 104 -1.75 3.13 -5.54
C TRP A 104 -1.87 1.62 -5.35
N TYR A 105 -0.79 0.86 -5.59
CA TYR A 105 -0.81 -0.58 -5.44
C TYR A 105 -1.20 -1.01 -4.02
N ARG A 106 -0.66 -0.34 -3.01
CA ARG A 106 -0.99 -0.58 -1.62
C ARG A 106 -2.44 -0.22 -1.33
N ASP A 107 -2.89 0.96 -1.74
CA ASP A 107 -4.26 1.44 -1.51
C ASP A 107 -5.30 0.51 -2.18
N VAL A 108 -5.10 0.11 -3.44
CA VAL A 108 -6.03 -0.76 -4.17
C VAL A 108 -6.04 -2.20 -3.62
N THR A 109 -4.95 -2.67 -3.02
CA THR A 109 -4.90 -4.00 -2.40
C THR A 109 -5.46 -4.02 -0.98
N GLU A 110 -5.32 -2.94 -0.23
CA GLU A 110 -5.87 -2.78 1.11
C GLU A 110 -7.36 -2.44 1.11
N GLU A 111 -7.81 -1.63 0.15
CA GLU A 111 -9.19 -1.15 0.01
C GLU A 111 -9.74 -1.37 -1.42
N PRO A 112 -9.81 -2.63 -1.89
CA PRO A 112 -10.19 -2.93 -3.27
C PRO A 112 -11.60 -2.46 -3.63
N GLU A 113 -12.53 -2.45 -2.68
CA GLU A 113 -13.92 -2.01 -2.87
C GLU A 113 -14.01 -0.53 -3.26
N LYS A 114 -13.08 0.30 -2.81
CA LYS A 114 -12.98 1.71 -3.15
C LYS A 114 -12.72 1.95 -4.65
N TYR A 115 -12.15 0.96 -5.32
CA TYR A 115 -11.78 0.99 -6.74
C TYR A 115 -12.70 0.15 -7.62
N ASP A 116 -13.67 -0.54 -7.06
CA ASP A 116 -14.57 -1.41 -7.82
C ASP A 116 -15.31 -0.65 -8.92
N GLY A 117 -15.29 -1.18 -10.15
CA GLY A 117 -15.86 -0.57 -11.33
C GLY A 117 -15.10 0.64 -11.91
N LYS A 118 -14.00 1.08 -11.29
CA LYS A 118 -13.21 2.22 -11.78
C LYS A 118 -12.21 1.81 -12.86
N THR A 119 -11.86 2.76 -13.72
CA THR A 119 -10.84 2.57 -14.75
C THR A 119 -9.53 3.19 -14.30
N VAL A 120 -8.44 2.46 -14.44
CA VAL A 120 -7.09 2.91 -14.10
C VAL A 120 -6.18 2.84 -15.33
N ARG A 121 -5.24 3.77 -15.42
CA ARG A 121 -4.16 3.73 -16.42
C ARG A 121 -2.80 3.91 -15.75
N PHE A 122 -1.89 3.00 -16.02
CA PHE A 122 -0.54 3.01 -15.47
C PHE A 122 0.47 2.27 -16.35
N LYS A 123 1.75 2.58 -16.17
CA LYS A 123 2.86 1.88 -16.78
C LYS A 123 3.37 0.78 -15.85
N GLY A 124 3.52 -0.44 -16.36
CA GLY A 124 4.02 -1.59 -15.59
C GLY A 124 4.83 -2.57 -16.43
N GLN A 125 5.55 -3.45 -15.76
CA GLN A 125 6.20 -4.59 -16.38
C GLN A 125 5.27 -5.80 -16.39
N VAL A 126 5.34 -6.59 -17.43
CA VAL A 126 4.58 -7.84 -17.57
C VAL A 126 5.20 -8.93 -16.71
N ALA A 127 4.41 -9.53 -15.83
CA ALA A 127 4.71 -10.81 -15.20
C ALA A 127 3.70 -11.86 -15.69
N MET A 128 4.21 -12.97 -16.22
CA MET A 128 3.38 -14.07 -16.66
C MET A 128 2.97 -14.95 -15.47
N LEU A 129 1.68 -15.22 -15.34
CA LEU A 129 1.13 -16.01 -14.23
C LEU A 129 1.19 -17.51 -14.60
N ARG A 130 2.15 -18.25 -14.03
CA ARG A 130 2.46 -19.66 -14.37
C ARG A 130 1.30 -20.66 -14.19
N ARG A 131 0.23 -20.31 -13.46
CA ARG A 131 -0.93 -21.18 -13.16
C ARG A 131 -2.25 -20.58 -13.62
N SER A 132 -2.20 -19.52 -14.42
CA SER A 132 -3.38 -18.84 -14.93
C SER A 132 -3.72 -19.30 -16.36
N ARG A 133 -4.94 -18.97 -16.76
CA ARG A 133 -5.39 -19.16 -18.15
C ARG A 133 -4.50 -18.34 -19.09
N ASP A 134 -4.36 -18.76 -20.35
CA ASP A 134 -3.52 -18.11 -21.37
C ASP A 134 -3.88 -16.63 -21.63
N ASN A 135 -5.02 -16.17 -21.11
CA ASN A 135 -5.51 -14.81 -21.23
C ASN A 135 -5.27 -13.94 -19.99
N MET A 136 -4.32 -14.29 -19.12
CA MET A 136 -4.00 -13.49 -17.92
C MET A 136 -2.51 -13.21 -17.79
N PHE A 137 -2.19 -12.02 -17.32
CA PHE A 137 -0.86 -11.59 -16.90
C PHE A 137 -0.99 -10.68 -15.67
N ALA A 138 0.11 -10.29 -15.06
CA ALA A 138 0.11 -9.29 -14.02
C ALA A 138 1.01 -8.11 -14.43
N PRO A 139 0.42 -6.96 -14.83
CA PRO A 139 1.19 -5.73 -14.94
C PRO A 139 1.56 -5.25 -13.55
N GLY A 140 2.84 -4.87 -13.36
CA GLY A 140 3.32 -4.49 -12.05
C GLY A 140 4.67 -3.80 -12.08
N ARG A 141 5.21 -3.52 -10.91
CA ARG A 141 6.54 -2.93 -10.72
C ARG A 141 7.27 -3.57 -9.56
N PHE A 142 8.57 -3.45 -9.57
CA PHE A 142 9.37 -3.70 -8.38
C PHE A 142 9.25 -2.50 -7.45
N VAL A 143 8.79 -2.75 -6.24
CA VAL A 143 8.58 -1.74 -5.19
C VAL A 143 9.48 -2.08 -4.02
N MET A 144 10.20 -1.07 -3.55
CA MET A 144 10.97 -1.14 -2.30
C MET A 144 10.10 -0.61 -1.17
N THR A 145 9.83 -1.45 -0.16
CA THR A 145 8.95 -1.07 0.95
C THR A 145 9.70 -0.36 2.07
N CYS A 146 10.79 -0.95 2.58
CA CYS A 146 11.56 -0.35 3.69
C CYS A 146 13.06 -0.26 3.40
N CYS A 147 13.67 -1.20 2.68
CA CYS A 147 15.10 -1.21 2.35
C CYS A 147 15.37 -1.95 1.03
N ALA A 148 16.62 -1.88 0.56
CA ALA A 148 17.01 -2.51 -0.71
C ALA A 148 16.83 -4.04 -0.73
N ASP A 149 16.87 -4.68 0.44
CA ASP A 149 16.69 -6.13 0.58
C ASP A 149 15.20 -6.53 0.52
N ASP A 150 14.28 -5.57 0.58
CA ASP A 150 12.84 -5.77 0.59
C ASP A 150 12.18 -5.26 -0.71
N ILE A 151 12.84 -5.53 -1.82
CA ILE A 151 12.31 -5.23 -3.15
C ILE A 151 11.48 -6.42 -3.62
N GLN A 152 10.18 -6.20 -3.83
CA GLN A 152 9.28 -7.23 -4.34
C GLN A 152 8.52 -6.74 -5.57
N PHE A 153 8.11 -7.70 -6.40
CA PHE A 153 7.26 -7.40 -7.54
C PHE A 153 5.81 -7.27 -7.09
N CYS A 154 5.28 -6.07 -7.22
CA CYS A 154 3.91 -5.69 -6.91
C CYS A 154 3.11 -5.63 -8.21
N GLY A 155 2.26 -6.61 -8.47
CA GLY A 155 1.45 -6.69 -9.70
C GLY A 155 0.03 -7.13 -9.40
N VAL A 156 -0.92 -6.61 -10.19
CA VAL A 156 -2.35 -6.94 -10.06
C VAL A 156 -2.73 -7.90 -11.20
N PRO A 157 -3.45 -9.01 -10.92
CA PRO A 157 -3.91 -9.90 -11.97
C PRO A 157 -4.78 -9.17 -12.99
N CYS A 158 -4.50 -9.37 -14.27
CA CYS A 158 -5.15 -8.68 -15.37
C CYS A 158 -5.59 -9.66 -16.45
N VAL A 159 -6.87 -9.66 -16.76
CA VAL A 159 -7.46 -10.39 -17.88
C VAL A 159 -7.24 -9.58 -19.16
N TYR A 160 -6.63 -10.21 -20.16
CA TYR A 160 -6.38 -9.61 -21.46
C TYR A 160 -6.37 -10.69 -22.55
N ALA A 161 -7.20 -10.56 -23.60
CA ALA A 161 -7.36 -11.58 -24.64
C ALA A 161 -6.03 -11.97 -25.32
N ASP A 162 -5.16 -10.98 -25.52
CA ASP A 162 -3.86 -11.15 -26.18
C ASP A 162 -2.67 -11.30 -25.19
N ALA A 163 -2.92 -11.71 -23.94
CA ALA A 163 -1.87 -11.84 -22.92
C ALA A 163 -0.74 -12.78 -23.37
N ALA A 164 -1.06 -13.84 -24.11
CA ALA A 164 -0.06 -14.78 -24.66
C ALA A 164 0.93 -14.15 -25.66
N LYS A 165 0.61 -12.98 -26.23
CA LYS A 165 1.51 -12.24 -27.14
C LYS A 165 2.51 -11.35 -26.39
N LEU A 166 2.32 -11.14 -25.09
CA LEU A 166 3.18 -10.31 -24.26
C LEU A 166 4.43 -11.09 -23.83
N GLN A 167 5.53 -10.36 -23.69
CA GLN A 167 6.79 -10.92 -23.21
C GLN A 167 7.00 -10.58 -21.72
N SER A 168 7.50 -11.53 -20.95
CA SER A 168 7.83 -11.30 -19.54
C SER A 168 8.85 -10.17 -19.41
N ARG A 169 8.67 -9.30 -18.41
CA ARG A 169 9.46 -8.10 -18.15
C ARG A 169 9.35 -6.98 -19.21
N GLN A 170 8.51 -7.14 -20.23
CA GLN A 170 8.20 -6.08 -21.17
C GLN A 170 7.47 -4.93 -20.46
N TRP A 171 7.81 -3.69 -20.77
CA TRP A 171 7.07 -2.53 -20.33
C TRP A 171 5.81 -2.34 -21.16
N VAL A 172 4.71 -2.07 -20.50
CA VAL A 172 3.41 -1.82 -21.12
C VAL A 172 2.69 -0.68 -20.41
N MET A 173 1.93 0.10 -21.19
CA MET A 173 0.92 0.99 -20.65
C MET A 173 -0.40 0.22 -20.63
N VAL A 174 -1.00 0.08 -19.47
CA VAL A 174 -2.26 -0.63 -19.27
C VAL A 174 -3.35 0.34 -18.91
N GLU A 175 -4.46 0.27 -19.63
CA GLU A 175 -5.73 0.88 -19.24
C GLU A 175 -6.73 -0.25 -19.00
N ALA A 176 -7.29 -0.32 -17.81
CA ALA A 176 -8.09 -1.46 -17.37
C ALA A 176 -9.19 -1.03 -16.39
N THR A 177 -10.30 -1.76 -16.40
CA THR A 177 -11.32 -1.68 -15.35
C THR A 177 -10.89 -2.55 -14.18
N ILE A 178 -11.11 -2.08 -12.96
CA ILE A 178 -10.85 -2.79 -11.70
C ILE A 178 -12.14 -3.44 -11.24
N ALA A 179 -12.09 -4.71 -10.83
CA ALA A 179 -13.16 -5.39 -10.11
C ALA A 179 -12.63 -5.97 -8.81
N CYS A 180 -13.45 -5.89 -7.75
CA CYS A 180 -13.14 -6.54 -6.47
C CYS A 180 -13.66 -7.96 -6.49
N GLU A 181 -12.81 -8.95 -6.77
CA GLU A 181 -13.21 -10.33 -6.99
C GLU A 181 -12.37 -11.33 -6.19
N LYS A 182 -12.95 -12.51 -5.89
CA LYS A 182 -12.19 -13.63 -5.33
C LYS A 182 -11.24 -14.19 -6.37
N HIS A 183 -9.96 -14.22 -6.04
CA HIS A 183 -8.94 -14.75 -6.94
C HIS A 183 -7.93 -15.64 -6.22
N THR A 184 -7.38 -16.63 -6.94
CA THR A 184 -6.42 -17.61 -6.35
C THR A 184 -5.13 -16.97 -5.85
N LEU A 185 -4.70 -15.85 -6.43
CA LEU A 185 -3.55 -15.07 -5.96
C LEU A 185 -3.80 -14.44 -4.58
N TYR A 186 -5.04 -14.22 -4.22
CA TYR A 186 -5.47 -13.72 -2.90
C TYR A 186 -5.91 -14.85 -1.97
N LYS A 187 -5.46 -16.11 -2.22
CA LYS A 187 -5.82 -17.29 -1.43
C LYS A 187 -7.33 -17.53 -1.31
N GLY A 188 -8.11 -17.01 -2.28
CA GLY A 188 -9.57 -17.11 -2.30
C GLY A 188 -10.30 -15.95 -1.61
N GLU A 189 -9.57 -14.98 -1.08
CA GLU A 189 -10.13 -13.71 -0.61
C GLU A 189 -10.43 -12.76 -1.79
N ALA A 190 -11.23 -11.74 -1.54
CA ALA A 190 -11.50 -10.68 -2.49
C ALA A 190 -10.29 -9.75 -2.62
N GLY A 191 -9.99 -9.34 -3.84
CA GLY A 191 -8.91 -8.42 -4.14
C GLY A 191 -9.07 -7.82 -5.53
N PRO A 192 -8.21 -6.86 -5.92
CA PRO A 192 -8.34 -6.19 -7.20
C PRO A 192 -7.99 -7.12 -8.36
N VAL A 193 -8.87 -7.24 -9.33
CA VAL A 193 -8.65 -7.92 -10.61
C VAL A 193 -8.91 -6.93 -11.73
N LEU A 194 -7.96 -6.84 -12.66
CA LEU A 194 -8.04 -5.95 -13.80
C LEU A 194 -8.64 -6.66 -15.01
N THR A 195 -9.47 -5.95 -15.77
CA THR A 195 -9.85 -6.34 -17.13
C THR A 195 -9.32 -5.27 -18.09
N ALA A 196 -8.35 -5.64 -18.91
CA ALA A 196 -7.71 -4.70 -19.81
C ALA A 196 -8.68 -4.19 -20.89
N ILE A 197 -8.80 -2.88 -21.00
CA ILE A 197 -9.44 -2.16 -22.10
C ILE A 197 -8.41 -1.99 -23.23
N ARG A 198 -7.18 -1.62 -22.85
CA ARG A 198 -6.09 -1.37 -23.77
C ARG A 198 -4.74 -1.72 -23.16
N VAL A 199 -3.89 -2.38 -23.93
CA VAL A 199 -2.48 -2.62 -23.59
C VAL A 199 -1.61 -2.12 -24.73
N GLN A 200 -0.69 -1.19 -24.42
CA GLN A 200 0.27 -0.64 -25.38
C GLN A 200 1.67 -1.13 -25.02
N THR A 201 2.41 -1.61 -26.02
CA THR A 201 3.81 -2.01 -25.89
C THR A 201 4.72 -0.92 -26.47
N GLY A 202 6.01 -0.94 -26.09
CA GLY A 202 6.98 0.02 -26.61
C GLY A 202 6.93 1.40 -25.94
N VAL A 203 6.55 1.45 -24.65
CA VAL A 203 6.41 2.66 -23.82
C VAL A 203 7.54 2.81 -22.80
#